data_e48c16591f079da353033aa6b779fb47
#
_entry.id   e48c16591f079da353033aa6b779fb47
#
_cell.length_a   1.000
_cell.length_b   1.000
_cell.length_c   1.000
_cell.angle_alpha   90.00
_cell.angle_beta   90.00
_cell.angle_gamma   90.00
#
_symmetry.space_group_name_H-M   'P 1'
#
loop_
_entity.id
_entity.type
_entity.pdbx_description
1 polymer ?
#
loop_
_entity_poly.entity_id
_entity_poly.type
_entity_poly.pdbx_seq_one_letter_code
_entity_poly.pdbx_strand_id
1 'polypeptide(L)'
;MDSNSWGDPACTRTSTEFSTHGMDLTEREDGRQMVAVTNHFPKETVEFFELESTEAGYQLIWRGCVESPTVESGARQPMFNDLALTSDGGFYTTEMYNLKLPFGDVLAARLAGADSGQVWSWNAEDGFQAIAGTEGGFPNGIVITNDEKTLFINYWFSGKTQKFDIASGAIQATHLGGRADNLTMAEGSVWAAKHDMTITEYLESCPADATNCFLPFSIHELDTGDLQEKRVWTLGSDTFGFATVATPVAGRVWLGTAHGDRVASFDIASKP
;
A
#
# COMPACT_ATOMS: atom_id res chain seq x y z
N MET A 1 -24.28 -6.57 -12.85
CA MET A 1 -23.14 -6.88 -11.97
C MET A 1 -23.53 -8.10 -11.18
N ASP A 2 -22.66 -9.09 -11.15
CA ASP A 2 -22.90 -10.25 -10.32
C ASP A 2 -22.94 -9.86 -8.84
N SER A 3 -23.59 -10.68 -8.02
CA SER A 3 -23.78 -10.40 -6.61
C SER A 3 -22.43 -10.21 -5.91
N ASN A 4 -22.34 -9.23 -5.01
CA ASN A 4 -21.21 -9.07 -4.09
C ASN A 4 -20.97 -10.39 -3.32
N SER A 5 -19.93 -11.12 -3.71
CA SER A 5 -19.67 -12.48 -3.21
C SER A 5 -18.39 -12.59 -2.39
N TRP A 6 -17.54 -11.54 -2.42
CA TRP A 6 -16.26 -11.53 -1.71
C TRP A 6 -16.12 -10.42 -0.68
N GLY A 7 -16.95 -9.42 -0.71
CA GLY A 7 -16.91 -8.32 0.23
C GLY A 7 -18.02 -8.36 1.27
N ASP A 8 -18.29 -7.23 1.87
CA ASP A 8 -19.46 -7.04 2.73
C ASP A 8 -20.74 -7.01 1.86
N PRO A 9 -21.74 -7.88 2.11
CA PRO A 9 -22.99 -7.86 1.35
C PRO A 9 -23.73 -6.52 1.38
N ALA A 10 -23.50 -5.68 2.39
CA ALA A 10 -24.07 -4.34 2.48
C ALA A 10 -23.34 -3.31 1.59
N CYS A 11 -22.11 -3.60 1.15
CA CYS A 11 -21.38 -2.70 0.27
C CYS A 11 -21.98 -2.75 -1.14
N THR A 12 -22.40 -1.59 -1.63
CA THR A 12 -22.98 -1.45 -2.97
C THR A 12 -22.21 -0.41 -3.78
N ARG A 13 -21.94 -0.76 -5.04
CA ARG A 13 -21.27 0.12 -5.96
C ARG A 13 -22.27 0.76 -6.93
N THR A 14 -22.31 2.09 -6.98
CA THR A 14 -23.23 2.86 -7.82
C THR A 14 -22.54 3.56 -9.01
N SER A 15 -21.22 3.50 -9.07
CA SER A 15 -20.40 4.09 -10.14
C SER A 15 -19.45 3.07 -10.75
N THR A 16 -19.10 3.25 -12.01
CA THR A 16 -18.03 2.52 -12.69
C THR A 16 -16.69 3.26 -12.64
N GLU A 17 -16.68 4.47 -12.08
CA GLU A 17 -15.46 5.26 -11.90
C GLU A 17 -14.72 4.82 -10.66
N PHE A 18 -13.39 4.83 -10.73
CA PHE A 18 -12.48 4.46 -9.66
C PHE A 18 -11.45 5.57 -9.45
N SER A 19 -11.02 5.73 -8.19
CA SER A 19 -9.81 6.45 -7.81
C SER A 19 -8.96 5.49 -6.99
N THR A 20 -8.17 4.68 -7.72
CA THR A 20 -7.41 3.57 -7.14
C THR A 20 -6.14 4.05 -6.46
N HIS A 21 -5.73 3.33 -5.38
CA HIS A 21 -4.47 3.52 -4.68
C HIS A 21 -3.70 2.20 -4.62
N GLY A 22 -3.43 1.65 -3.43
CA GLY A 22 -2.75 0.38 -3.27
C GLY A 22 -3.54 -0.81 -3.80
N MET A 23 -2.84 -1.87 -4.19
CA MET A 23 -3.44 -3.10 -4.69
C MET A 23 -2.59 -4.31 -4.34
N ASP A 24 -3.24 -5.45 -4.18
CA ASP A 24 -2.58 -6.74 -3.99
C ASP A 24 -3.27 -7.84 -4.78
N LEU A 25 -2.51 -8.92 -5.03
CA LEU A 25 -2.96 -10.12 -5.73
C LEU A 25 -2.60 -11.35 -4.91
N THR A 26 -3.58 -12.18 -4.60
CA THR A 26 -3.36 -13.47 -3.94
C THR A 26 -4.21 -14.57 -4.55
N GLU A 27 -3.80 -15.83 -4.34
CA GLU A 27 -4.65 -16.99 -4.61
C GLU A 27 -5.47 -17.29 -3.36
N ARG A 28 -6.78 -17.37 -3.53
CA ARG A 28 -7.71 -17.77 -2.46
C ARG A 28 -7.62 -19.28 -2.21
N GLU A 29 -8.08 -19.72 -1.05
CA GLU A 29 -8.17 -21.14 -0.69
C GLU A 29 -8.96 -22.00 -1.71
N ASP A 30 -9.88 -21.41 -2.45
CA ASP A 30 -10.65 -22.05 -3.52
C ASP A 30 -9.93 -22.08 -4.89
N GLY A 31 -8.68 -21.60 -4.96
CA GLY A 31 -7.83 -21.58 -6.15
C GLY A 31 -8.10 -20.44 -7.12
N ARG A 32 -9.02 -19.52 -6.79
CA ARG A 32 -9.28 -18.33 -7.62
C ARG A 32 -8.27 -17.22 -7.32
N GLN A 33 -7.86 -16.51 -8.37
CA GLN A 33 -6.97 -15.36 -8.24
C GLN A 33 -7.77 -14.12 -7.86
N MET A 34 -7.48 -13.55 -6.69
CA MET A 34 -8.14 -12.36 -6.16
C MET A 34 -7.21 -11.15 -6.24
N VAL A 35 -7.68 -10.11 -6.94
CA VAL A 35 -7.09 -8.76 -6.89
C VAL A 35 -7.97 -7.91 -5.98
N ALA A 36 -7.38 -7.23 -5.01
CA ALA A 36 -8.08 -6.19 -4.29
C ALA A 36 -7.40 -4.84 -4.51
N VAL A 37 -8.19 -3.78 -4.45
CA VAL A 37 -7.75 -2.42 -4.74
C VAL A 37 -8.37 -1.47 -3.73
N THR A 38 -7.56 -0.64 -3.09
CA THR A 38 -8.04 0.51 -2.33
C THR A 38 -8.61 1.55 -3.29
N ASN A 39 -9.79 2.05 -3.01
CA ASN A 39 -10.48 2.99 -3.88
C ASN A 39 -11.10 4.14 -3.09
N HIS A 40 -10.87 5.39 -3.55
CA HIS A 40 -11.29 6.62 -2.87
C HIS A 40 -12.55 7.25 -3.46
N PHE A 41 -13.08 6.74 -4.57
CA PHE A 41 -14.24 7.34 -5.24
C PHE A 41 -15.26 6.29 -5.69
N PRO A 42 -16.57 6.54 -5.55
CA PRO A 42 -17.22 7.69 -4.90
C PRO A 42 -17.20 7.62 -3.36
N LYS A 43 -16.73 6.50 -2.81
CA LYS A 43 -16.57 6.21 -1.39
C LYS A 43 -15.22 5.56 -1.14
N GLU A 44 -14.77 5.66 0.09
CA GLU A 44 -13.61 4.94 0.57
C GLU A 44 -13.93 3.45 0.72
N THR A 45 -13.37 2.60 -0.16
CA THR A 45 -13.66 1.17 -0.24
C THR A 45 -12.41 0.36 -0.51
N VAL A 46 -12.46 -0.94 -0.19
CA VAL A 46 -11.65 -1.98 -0.81
C VAL A 46 -12.52 -2.72 -1.79
N GLU A 47 -12.08 -2.81 -3.04
CA GLU A 47 -12.81 -3.41 -4.15
C GLU A 47 -12.15 -4.73 -4.55
N PHE A 48 -12.93 -5.80 -4.70
CA PHE A 48 -12.44 -7.13 -5.03
C PHE A 48 -12.77 -7.51 -6.45
N PHE A 49 -11.77 -8.05 -7.14
CA PHE A 49 -11.89 -8.57 -8.50
C PHE A 49 -11.32 -9.97 -8.58
N GLU A 50 -11.97 -10.84 -9.31
CA GLU A 50 -11.40 -12.10 -9.77
C GLU A 50 -10.61 -11.86 -11.06
N LEU A 51 -9.36 -12.31 -11.08
CA LEU A 51 -8.52 -12.30 -12.27
C LEU A 51 -8.69 -13.63 -12.99
N GLU A 52 -9.36 -13.61 -14.13
CA GLU A 52 -9.58 -14.80 -14.95
C GLU A 52 -8.69 -14.80 -16.19
N SER A 53 -8.11 -15.96 -16.50
CA SER A 53 -7.43 -16.19 -17.77
C SER A 53 -8.44 -16.55 -18.86
N THR A 54 -8.34 -15.91 -20.02
CA THR A 54 -9.17 -16.13 -21.19
C THR A 54 -8.30 -16.38 -22.42
N GLU A 55 -8.92 -16.82 -23.53
CA GLU A 55 -8.19 -16.97 -24.80
C GLU A 55 -7.59 -15.64 -25.32
N ALA A 56 -8.17 -14.50 -24.94
CA ALA A 56 -7.72 -13.16 -25.34
C ALA A 56 -6.72 -12.53 -24.35
N GLY A 57 -6.39 -13.21 -23.23
CA GLY A 57 -5.53 -12.70 -22.17
C GLY A 57 -6.19 -12.79 -20.80
N TYR A 58 -6.14 -11.73 -20.03
CA TYR A 58 -6.72 -11.67 -18.67
C TYR A 58 -7.88 -10.70 -18.63
N GLN A 59 -8.85 -10.98 -17.76
CA GLN A 59 -9.93 -10.05 -17.43
C GLN A 59 -10.11 -9.96 -15.92
N LEU A 60 -10.56 -8.78 -15.45
CA LEU A 60 -10.96 -8.54 -14.07
C LEU A 60 -12.49 -8.55 -13.97
N ILE A 61 -13.01 -9.42 -13.12
CA ILE A 61 -14.45 -9.52 -12.84
C ILE A 61 -14.69 -9.01 -11.44
N TRP A 62 -15.46 -7.92 -11.30
CA TRP A 62 -15.81 -7.40 -9.98
C TRP A 62 -16.61 -8.42 -9.16
N ARG A 63 -16.18 -8.66 -7.91
CA ARG A 63 -16.76 -9.66 -7.02
C ARG A 63 -17.32 -9.07 -5.73
N GLY A 64 -17.05 -7.82 -5.43
CA GLY A 64 -17.59 -7.17 -4.25
C GLY A 64 -16.74 -6.01 -3.74
N CYS A 65 -17.19 -5.42 -2.66
CA CYS A 65 -16.47 -4.36 -1.96
C CYS A 65 -16.69 -4.41 -0.45
N VAL A 66 -15.85 -3.66 0.26
CA VAL A 66 -15.99 -3.35 1.68
C VAL A 66 -15.81 -1.85 1.86
N GLU A 67 -16.76 -1.16 2.47
CA GLU A 67 -16.66 0.27 2.75
C GLU A 67 -15.82 0.52 4.01
N SER A 68 -14.93 1.52 3.98
CA SER A 68 -14.14 1.94 5.14
C SER A 68 -15.06 2.23 6.35
N PRO A 69 -14.73 1.73 7.56
CA PRO A 69 -15.61 1.85 8.70
C PRO A 69 -15.72 3.30 9.17
N THR A 70 -16.89 3.65 9.70
CA THR A 70 -17.04 4.88 10.45
C THR A 70 -17.07 4.51 11.93
N VAL A 71 -16.06 4.90 12.67
CA VAL A 71 -15.85 4.54 14.08
C VAL A 71 -15.89 5.77 15.00
N GLU A 72 -15.72 5.57 16.30
CA GLU A 72 -15.74 6.64 17.30
C GLU A 72 -17.00 7.53 17.19
N SER A 73 -18.17 6.89 17.08
CA SER A 73 -19.48 7.55 16.93
C SER A 73 -19.54 8.54 15.73
N GLY A 74 -18.80 8.25 14.65
CA GLY A 74 -18.76 9.06 13.44
C GLY A 74 -17.61 10.06 13.38
N ALA A 75 -16.78 10.16 14.42
CA ALA A 75 -15.66 11.10 14.45
C ALA A 75 -14.45 10.65 13.63
N ARG A 76 -14.36 9.37 13.27
CA ARG A 76 -13.25 8.79 12.51
C ARG A 76 -13.74 7.94 11.34
N GLN A 77 -13.10 8.13 10.20
CA GLN A 77 -13.20 7.27 9.02
C GLN A 77 -11.80 7.14 8.43
N PRO A 78 -11.19 5.93 8.43
CA PRO A 78 -9.89 5.71 7.83
C PRO A 78 -9.86 6.06 6.35
N MET A 79 -8.83 6.78 5.91
CA MET A 79 -8.42 6.84 4.51
C MET A 79 -7.34 5.78 4.30
N PHE A 80 -7.65 4.78 3.51
CA PHE A 80 -6.75 3.66 3.26
C PHE A 80 -5.68 4.02 2.23
N ASN A 81 -4.50 3.40 2.33
CA ASN A 81 -3.45 3.56 1.34
C ASN A 81 -3.23 2.25 0.58
N ASP A 82 -2.67 1.27 1.24
CA ASP A 82 -2.28 -0.01 0.66
C ASP A 82 -2.92 -1.17 1.42
N LEU A 83 -2.88 -2.36 0.85
CA LEU A 83 -3.46 -3.55 1.45
C LEU A 83 -2.63 -4.80 1.17
N ALA A 84 -2.70 -5.76 2.07
CA ALA A 84 -2.12 -7.10 1.94
C ALA A 84 -3.23 -8.13 2.14
N LEU A 85 -3.49 -8.94 1.13
CA LEU A 85 -4.56 -9.94 1.10
C LEU A 85 -4.17 -11.19 1.89
N THR A 86 -5.18 -11.84 2.48
CA THR A 86 -5.07 -13.17 3.08
C THR A 86 -5.79 -14.22 2.23
N SER A 87 -5.37 -15.47 2.31
CA SER A 87 -5.88 -16.57 1.49
C SER A 87 -7.35 -16.91 1.76
N ASP A 88 -7.86 -16.61 2.96
CA ASP A 88 -9.26 -16.75 3.34
C ASP A 88 -10.18 -15.69 2.73
N GLY A 89 -9.61 -14.67 2.10
CA GLY A 89 -10.32 -13.56 1.46
C GLY A 89 -10.46 -12.32 2.33
N GLY A 90 -9.78 -12.28 3.48
CA GLY A 90 -9.58 -11.10 4.29
C GLY A 90 -8.42 -10.23 3.80
N PHE A 91 -8.10 -9.19 4.56
CA PHE A 91 -6.95 -8.32 4.26
C PHE A 91 -6.50 -7.54 5.50
N TYR A 92 -5.25 -7.07 5.45
CA TYR A 92 -4.74 -5.97 6.26
C TYR A 92 -4.62 -4.72 5.39
N THR A 93 -4.92 -3.53 5.93
CA THR A 93 -4.81 -2.27 5.19
C THR A 93 -4.26 -1.16 6.07
N THR A 94 -3.50 -0.27 5.47
CA THR A 94 -2.94 0.90 6.15
C THR A 94 -3.90 2.08 6.07
N GLU A 95 -4.17 2.71 7.22
CA GLU A 95 -4.83 4.00 7.30
C GLU A 95 -3.76 5.10 7.29
N MET A 96 -3.76 5.97 6.28
CA MET A 96 -2.89 7.14 6.26
C MET A 96 -3.31 8.18 7.30
N TYR A 97 -4.59 8.51 7.32
CA TYR A 97 -5.17 9.49 8.23
C TYR A 97 -6.70 9.39 8.28
N ASN A 98 -7.29 10.14 9.21
CA ASN A 98 -8.74 10.23 9.38
C ASN A 98 -9.36 11.21 8.37
N LEU A 99 -10.22 10.74 7.48
CA LEU A 99 -10.97 11.54 6.48
C LEU A 99 -11.88 12.61 7.08
N LYS A 100 -12.26 12.50 8.36
CA LYS A 100 -13.12 13.48 9.03
C LYS A 100 -12.34 14.75 9.44
N LEU A 101 -11.02 14.74 9.36
CA LEU A 101 -10.16 15.88 9.67
C LEU A 101 -9.74 16.62 8.40
N PRO A 102 -9.68 17.97 8.42
CA PRO A 102 -9.04 18.72 7.35
C PRO A 102 -7.59 18.28 7.17
N PHE A 103 -7.16 18.05 5.93
CA PHE A 103 -5.80 17.57 5.66
C PHE A 103 -4.70 18.47 6.22
N GLY A 104 -4.93 19.79 6.26
CA GLY A 104 -4.01 20.74 6.88
C GLY A 104 -3.79 20.49 8.38
N ASP A 105 -4.84 20.09 9.11
CA ASP A 105 -4.76 19.78 10.54
C ASP A 105 -4.01 18.46 10.76
N VAL A 106 -4.23 17.47 9.88
CA VAL A 106 -3.47 16.20 9.88
C VAL A 106 -1.98 16.47 9.66
N LEU A 107 -1.64 17.29 8.67
CA LEU A 107 -0.26 17.65 8.37
C LEU A 107 0.39 18.42 9.54
N ALA A 108 -0.31 19.38 10.12
CA ALA A 108 0.19 20.15 11.29
C ALA A 108 0.44 19.23 12.49
N ALA A 109 -0.49 18.32 12.80
CA ALA A 109 -0.32 17.33 13.85
C ALA A 109 0.89 16.41 13.60
N ARG A 110 1.09 15.97 12.36
CA ARG A 110 2.25 15.16 11.97
C ARG A 110 3.58 15.91 12.13
N LEU A 111 3.63 17.17 11.72
CA LEU A 111 4.82 18.01 11.92
C LEU A 111 5.13 18.21 13.42
N ALA A 112 4.11 18.14 14.28
CA ALA A 112 4.26 18.13 15.73
C ALA A 112 4.58 16.74 16.32
N GLY A 113 4.76 15.71 15.49
CA GLY A 113 5.14 14.35 15.91
C GLY A 113 3.98 13.40 16.24
N ALA A 114 2.71 13.80 16.06
CA ALA A 114 1.56 12.94 16.32
C ALA A 114 1.44 11.80 15.30
N ASP A 115 0.92 10.66 15.68
CA ASP A 115 0.54 9.59 14.73
C ASP A 115 -0.71 10.01 13.97
N SER A 116 -0.85 9.53 12.72
CA SER A 116 -1.97 9.90 11.85
C SER A 116 -2.87 8.73 11.50
N GLY A 117 -2.39 7.51 11.60
CA GLY A 117 -3.10 6.30 11.23
C GLY A 117 -2.48 5.04 11.83
N GLN A 118 -2.99 3.90 11.42
CA GLN A 118 -2.61 2.57 11.91
C GLN A 118 -2.94 1.51 10.85
N VAL A 119 -2.68 0.24 11.14
CA VAL A 119 -3.16 -0.89 10.34
C VAL A 119 -4.54 -1.33 10.83
N TRP A 120 -5.38 -1.71 9.89
CA TRP A 120 -6.65 -2.38 10.11
C TRP A 120 -6.62 -3.77 9.48
N SER A 121 -7.25 -4.75 10.11
CA SER A 121 -7.63 -6.01 9.46
C SER A 121 -9.12 -6.01 9.16
N TRP A 122 -9.50 -6.77 8.15
CA TRP A 122 -10.89 -7.09 7.84
C TRP A 122 -11.03 -8.54 7.42
N ASN A 123 -12.06 -9.20 7.92
CA ASN A 123 -12.58 -10.44 7.38
C ASN A 123 -14.10 -10.44 7.45
N ALA A 124 -14.77 -11.40 6.77
CA ALA A 124 -16.22 -11.41 6.66
C ALA A 124 -16.93 -11.78 7.97
N GLU A 125 -16.25 -12.41 8.94
CA GLU A 125 -16.83 -12.82 10.23
C GLU A 125 -16.78 -11.68 11.24
N ASP A 126 -15.60 -11.04 11.41
CA ASP A 126 -15.33 -10.06 12.47
C ASP A 126 -15.50 -8.61 12.03
N GLY A 127 -15.52 -8.35 10.71
CA GLY A 127 -15.46 -7.00 10.16
C GLY A 127 -14.10 -6.34 10.39
N PHE A 128 -14.08 -5.00 10.45
CA PHE A 128 -12.86 -4.25 10.67
C PHE A 128 -12.40 -4.28 12.13
N GLN A 129 -11.10 -4.54 12.32
CA GLN A 129 -10.42 -4.49 13.62
C GLN A 129 -9.14 -3.63 13.49
N ALA A 130 -8.98 -2.66 14.39
CA ALA A 130 -7.74 -1.89 14.48
C ALA A 130 -6.63 -2.74 15.12
N ILE A 131 -5.44 -2.74 14.53
CA ILE A 131 -4.29 -3.53 15.01
C ILE A 131 -3.43 -2.65 15.92
N ALA A 132 -3.54 -2.88 17.23
CA ALA A 132 -2.78 -2.14 18.23
C ALA A 132 -1.27 -2.33 18.05
N GLY A 133 -0.49 -1.26 18.28
CA GLY A 133 0.96 -1.25 18.13
C GLY A 133 1.45 -0.94 16.71
N THR A 134 0.52 -0.65 15.79
CA THR A 134 0.83 -0.25 14.40
C THR A 134 0.60 1.24 14.14
N GLU A 135 0.38 2.03 15.17
CA GLU A 135 0.17 3.47 15.07
C GLU A 135 1.45 4.16 14.55
N GLY A 136 1.27 5.15 13.68
CA GLY A 136 2.41 5.85 13.11
C GLY A 136 2.07 7.01 12.19
N GLY A 137 3.12 7.62 11.66
CA GLY A 137 3.01 8.76 10.77
C GLY A 137 2.85 8.37 9.32
N PHE A 138 1.66 8.45 8.79
CA PHE A 138 1.27 8.04 7.44
C PHE A 138 1.68 6.60 7.16
N PRO A 139 1.05 5.61 7.82
CA PRO A 139 1.14 4.23 7.38
C PRO A 139 0.81 4.16 5.89
N ASN A 140 1.71 3.52 5.11
CA ASN A 140 1.67 3.51 3.66
C ASN A 140 1.73 2.06 3.15
N GLY A 141 2.76 1.66 2.42
CA GLY A 141 2.90 0.31 1.90
C GLY A 141 2.83 -0.78 2.98
N ILE A 142 2.17 -1.87 2.66
CA ILE A 142 2.05 -3.04 3.53
C ILE A 142 2.16 -4.33 2.71
N VAL A 143 2.89 -5.32 3.21
CA VAL A 143 2.88 -6.68 2.66
C VAL A 143 2.84 -7.71 3.79
N ILE A 144 2.27 -8.87 3.51
CA ILE A 144 2.19 -10.00 4.43
C ILE A 144 3.08 -11.15 3.95
N THR A 145 3.67 -11.90 4.88
CA THR A 145 4.41 -13.13 4.55
C THR A 145 3.47 -14.22 4.05
N ASN A 146 3.99 -15.17 3.23
CA ASN A 146 3.19 -16.27 2.68
C ASN A 146 2.57 -17.19 3.75
N ASP A 147 3.14 -17.23 4.96
CA ASP A 147 2.58 -17.95 6.10
C ASP A 147 1.58 -17.12 6.92
N GLU A 148 1.30 -15.91 6.46
CA GLU A 148 0.36 -14.94 7.03
C GLU A 148 0.61 -14.59 8.51
N LYS A 149 1.90 -14.63 8.96
CA LYS A 149 2.25 -14.36 10.35
C LYS A 149 2.92 -13.03 10.60
N THR A 150 3.46 -12.42 9.56
CA THR A 150 4.26 -11.20 9.67
C THR A 150 3.81 -10.16 8.66
N LEU A 151 3.64 -8.93 9.13
CA LEU A 151 3.45 -7.77 8.28
C LEU A 151 4.76 -6.98 8.18
N PHE A 152 5.05 -6.45 7.00
CA PHE A 152 6.01 -5.37 6.81
C PHE A 152 5.22 -4.12 6.46
N ILE A 153 5.50 -3.00 7.17
CA ILE A 153 4.69 -1.79 7.11
C ILE A 153 5.62 -0.59 6.93
N ASN A 154 5.38 0.21 5.91
CA ASN A 154 6.02 1.50 5.74
C ASN A 154 5.23 2.61 6.43
N TYR A 155 5.97 3.55 7.03
CA TYR A 155 5.45 4.79 7.61
C TYR A 155 6.12 5.97 6.92
N TRP A 156 5.50 6.45 5.87
CA TRP A 156 6.08 7.42 4.96
C TRP A 156 6.57 8.70 5.66
N PHE A 157 5.73 9.25 6.54
CA PHE A 157 6.10 10.47 7.25
C PHE A 157 7.09 10.23 8.39
N SER A 158 6.99 9.09 9.05
CA SER A 158 7.92 8.71 10.13
C SER A 158 9.27 8.22 9.61
N GLY A 159 9.38 7.92 8.31
CA GLY A 159 10.63 7.48 7.68
C GLY A 159 11.12 6.11 8.14
N LYS A 160 10.21 5.21 8.48
CA LYS A 160 10.53 3.87 8.97
C LYS A 160 9.78 2.77 8.24
N THR A 161 10.40 1.60 8.14
CA THR A 161 9.76 0.32 7.78
C THR A 161 9.81 -0.59 9.01
N GLN A 162 8.73 -1.24 9.36
CA GLN A 162 8.64 -2.12 10.51
C GLN A 162 8.24 -3.53 10.10
N LYS A 163 8.85 -4.53 10.76
CA LYS A 163 8.44 -5.92 10.77
C LYS A 163 7.60 -6.17 12.01
N PHE A 164 6.35 -6.58 11.81
CA PHE A 164 5.36 -6.74 12.86
C PHE A 164 4.87 -8.20 12.91
N ASP A 165 4.93 -8.82 14.07
CA ASP A 165 4.40 -10.17 14.28
C ASP A 165 2.93 -10.10 14.67
N ILE A 166 2.07 -10.69 13.87
CA ILE A 166 0.62 -10.58 13.99
C ILE A 166 0.12 -11.22 15.29
N ALA A 167 0.65 -12.37 15.66
CA ALA A 167 0.17 -13.14 16.79
C ALA A 167 0.51 -12.52 18.14
N SER A 168 1.70 -11.94 18.27
CA SER A 168 2.15 -11.31 19.52
C SER A 168 1.87 -9.80 19.58
N GLY A 169 1.58 -9.17 18.45
CA GLY A 169 1.48 -7.71 18.36
C GLY A 169 2.82 -6.99 18.54
N ALA A 170 3.93 -7.67 18.33
CA ALA A 170 5.25 -7.13 18.60
C ALA A 170 5.98 -6.66 17.32
N ILE A 171 6.64 -5.51 17.41
CA ILE A 171 7.60 -5.07 16.40
C ILE A 171 8.90 -5.86 16.59
N GLN A 172 9.27 -6.66 15.58
CA GLN A 172 10.45 -7.52 15.60
C GLN A 172 11.70 -6.83 15.05
N ALA A 173 11.53 -5.91 14.09
CA ALA A 173 12.62 -5.13 13.51
C ALA A 173 12.11 -3.77 13.01
N THR A 174 13.01 -2.79 12.94
CA THR A 174 12.74 -1.47 12.37
C THR A 174 13.92 -1.02 11.52
N HIS A 175 13.64 -0.65 10.27
CA HIS A 175 14.57 0.02 9.38
C HIS A 175 14.25 1.51 9.33
N LEU A 176 15.25 2.37 9.49
CA LEU A 176 15.14 3.82 9.41
C LEU A 176 15.69 4.31 8.06
N GLY A 177 14.98 4.01 7.00
CA GLY A 177 15.43 4.26 5.62
C GLY A 177 14.91 5.54 4.98
N GLY A 178 14.01 6.28 5.62
CA GLY A 178 13.35 7.46 5.05
C GLY A 178 11.94 7.17 4.51
N ARG A 179 11.45 8.02 3.62
CA ARG A 179 10.05 8.04 3.15
C ARG A 179 9.77 6.95 2.14
N ALA A 180 9.69 5.71 2.61
CA ALA A 180 9.29 4.59 1.77
C ALA A 180 7.77 4.61 1.52
N ASP A 181 7.39 4.42 0.26
CA ASP A 181 6.00 4.32 -0.20
C ASP A 181 5.53 2.87 -0.16
N ASN A 182 5.26 2.22 -1.29
CA ASN A 182 4.80 0.84 -1.29
C ASN A 182 5.93 -0.18 -1.06
N LEU A 183 5.53 -1.35 -0.63
CA LEU A 183 6.37 -2.53 -0.44
C LEU A 183 6.01 -3.62 -1.45
N THR A 184 6.99 -4.43 -1.79
CA THR A 184 6.79 -5.70 -2.50
C THR A 184 7.65 -6.77 -1.83
N MET A 185 7.10 -7.96 -1.63
CA MET A 185 7.86 -9.09 -1.14
C MET A 185 8.18 -10.04 -2.29
N ALA A 186 9.45 -10.23 -2.60
CA ALA A 186 9.90 -11.11 -3.67
C ALA A 186 11.30 -11.65 -3.39
N GLU A 187 11.56 -12.88 -3.86
CA GLU A 187 12.89 -13.53 -3.82
C GLU A 187 13.52 -13.55 -2.40
N GLY A 188 12.68 -13.64 -1.35
CA GLY A 188 13.15 -13.67 0.05
C GLY A 188 13.62 -12.30 0.57
N SER A 189 13.22 -11.23 -0.07
CA SER A 189 13.51 -9.84 0.31
C SER A 189 12.23 -9.00 0.34
N VAL A 190 12.27 -7.92 1.11
CA VAL A 190 11.29 -6.83 1.05
C VAL A 190 11.89 -5.70 0.20
N TRP A 191 11.15 -5.26 -0.80
CA TRP A 191 11.53 -4.20 -1.71
C TRP A 191 10.71 -2.96 -1.40
N ALA A 192 11.40 -1.84 -1.16
CA ALA A 192 10.77 -0.57 -0.82
C ALA A 192 11.16 0.50 -1.85
N ALA A 193 10.18 1.18 -2.42
CA ALA A 193 10.41 2.42 -3.17
C ALA A 193 10.42 3.59 -2.19
N LYS A 194 11.50 4.35 -2.17
CA LYS A 194 11.72 5.44 -1.23
C LYS A 194 11.88 6.78 -1.94
N HIS A 195 11.20 7.79 -1.46
CA HIS A 195 11.29 9.16 -1.95
C HIS A 195 12.46 9.90 -1.30
N ASP A 196 13.45 10.29 -2.09
CA ASP A 196 14.67 10.97 -1.64
C ASP A 196 14.54 12.49 -1.74
N MET A 197 13.53 13.06 -1.08
CA MET A 197 13.25 14.49 -1.08
C MET A 197 12.76 14.97 0.29
N THR A 198 12.79 16.27 0.49
CA THR A 198 12.11 16.93 1.62
C THR A 198 10.64 17.18 1.30
N ILE A 199 9.82 17.43 2.35
CA ILE A 199 8.41 17.81 2.16
C ILE A 199 8.31 19.13 1.36
N THR A 200 9.22 20.07 1.59
CA THR A 200 9.25 21.35 0.85
C THR A 200 9.50 21.11 -0.64
N GLU A 201 10.51 20.32 -1.00
CA GLU A 201 10.79 19.97 -2.40
C GLU A 201 9.59 19.28 -3.07
N TYR A 202 8.91 18.38 -2.35
CA TYR A 202 7.69 17.73 -2.85
C TYR A 202 6.60 18.75 -3.15
N LEU A 203 6.27 19.61 -2.19
CA LEU A 203 5.19 20.61 -2.34
C LEU A 203 5.49 21.65 -3.43
N GLU A 204 6.75 22.00 -3.64
CA GLU A 204 7.19 22.96 -4.67
C GLU A 204 7.27 22.34 -6.06
N SER A 205 7.70 21.08 -6.17
CA SER A 205 8.02 20.43 -7.45
C SER A 205 6.90 19.53 -7.99
N CYS A 206 5.98 19.08 -7.13
CA CYS A 206 4.90 18.16 -7.47
C CYS A 206 3.54 18.70 -6.99
N PRO A 207 3.04 19.79 -7.56
CA PRO A 207 1.69 20.25 -7.25
C PRO A 207 0.65 19.17 -7.57
N ALA A 208 -0.50 19.20 -6.91
CA ALA A 208 -1.52 18.15 -6.98
C ALA A 208 -2.07 17.89 -8.40
N ASP A 209 -1.95 18.84 -9.30
CA ASP A 209 -2.34 18.76 -10.71
C ASP A 209 -1.18 18.39 -11.66
N ALA A 210 0.02 18.14 -11.12
CA ALA A 210 1.16 17.72 -11.93
C ALA A 210 0.91 16.32 -12.51
N THR A 211 1.02 16.20 -13.82
CA THR A 211 0.93 14.91 -14.52
C THR A 211 2.23 14.10 -14.40
N ASN A 212 3.35 14.77 -14.17
CA ASN A 212 4.66 14.16 -14.01
C ASN A 212 5.41 14.81 -12.84
N CYS A 213 6.09 13.97 -12.06
CA CYS A 213 6.95 14.39 -10.97
C CYS A 213 8.30 13.67 -11.08
N PHE A 214 9.38 14.43 -11.33
CA PHE A 214 10.72 13.88 -11.57
C PHE A 214 11.63 13.97 -10.34
N LEU A 215 11.06 13.97 -9.14
CA LEU A 215 11.83 13.95 -7.90
C LEU A 215 12.66 12.66 -7.77
N PRO A 216 13.85 12.75 -7.14
CA PRO A 216 14.73 11.61 -6.95
C PRO A 216 14.08 10.57 -6.00
N PHE A 217 14.47 9.31 -6.22
CA PHE A 217 14.01 8.18 -5.42
C PHE A 217 15.12 7.12 -5.35
N SER A 218 14.98 6.23 -4.39
CA SER A 218 15.82 5.05 -4.29
C SER A 218 14.98 3.78 -4.09
N ILE A 219 15.54 2.65 -4.51
CA ILE A 219 14.96 1.34 -4.28
C ILE A 219 15.85 0.61 -3.30
N HIS A 220 15.25 0.16 -2.21
CA HIS A 220 15.90 -0.57 -1.14
C HIS A 220 15.46 -2.03 -1.16
N GLU A 221 16.43 -2.94 -1.23
CA GLU A 221 16.21 -4.35 -0.97
C GLU A 221 16.61 -4.65 0.48
N LEU A 222 15.64 -5.07 1.29
CA LEU A 222 15.81 -5.33 2.72
C LEU A 222 15.70 -6.83 3.01
N ASP A 223 16.46 -7.30 3.98
CA ASP A 223 16.36 -8.67 4.49
C ASP A 223 15.04 -8.87 5.24
N THR A 224 14.34 -9.98 5.00
CA THR A 224 13.07 -10.29 5.67
C THR A 224 13.24 -10.65 7.16
N GLY A 225 14.42 -10.99 7.62
CA GLY A 225 14.70 -11.35 9.01
C GLY A 225 14.83 -10.13 9.92
N ASP A 226 15.71 -9.21 9.56
CA ASP A 226 16.13 -8.09 10.42
C ASP A 226 16.00 -6.70 9.77
N LEU A 227 15.50 -6.63 8.54
CA LEU A 227 15.37 -5.41 7.73
C LEU A 227 16.69 -4.70 7.43
N GLN A 228 17.81 -5.39 7.47
CA GLN A 228 19.09 -4.82 7.01
C GLN A 228 19.08 -4.63 5.49
N GLU A 229 19.69 -3.53 5.04
CA GLU A 229 19.83 -3.25 3.62
C GLU A 229 20.78 -4.26 2.96
N LYS A 230 20.26 -4.99 1.96
CA LYS A 230 21.08 -5.85 1.08
C LYS A 230 21.67 -5.05 -0.07
N ARG A 231 20.83 -4.21 -0.71
CA ARG A 231 21.20 -3.36 -1.84
C ARG A 231 20.34 -2.10 -1.86
N VAL A 232 20.91 -1.01 -2.40
CA VAL A 232 20.22 0.26 -2.60
C VAL A 232 20.57 0.79 -3.99
N TRP A 233 19.60 1.18 -4.78
CA TRP A 233 19.77 1.86 -6.06
C TRP A 233 19.19 3.27 -5.95
N THR A 234 20.03 4.29 -6.12
CA THR A 234 19.61 5.69 -6.21
C THR A 234 19.32 6.02 -7.66
N LEU A 235 18.10 6.43 -7.95
CA LEU A 235 17.58 6.55 -9.31
C LEU A 235 16.85 7.89 -9.49
N GLY A 236 16.57 8.20 -10.72
CA GLY A 236 15.85 9.38 -11.16
C GLY A 236 16.37 9.88 -12.50
N SER A 237 15.51 10.51 -13.26
CA SER A 237 15.85 11.09 -14.55
C SER A 237 14.86 12.20 -14.92
N ASP A 238 15.13 12.90 -16.01
CA ASP A 238 14.22 13.91 -16.57
C ASP A 238 12.96 13.30 -17.23
N THR A 239 12.85 11.97 -17.23
CA THR A 239 11.73 11.26 -17.87
C THR A 239 10.99 10.30 -16.96
N PHE A 240 11.54 10.00 -15.78
CA PHE A 240 10.92 9.16 -14.76
C PHE A 240 11.46 9.51 -13.37
N GLY A 241 10.58 9.71 -12.41
CA GLY A 241 10.93 10.00 -11.02
C GLY A 241 9.82 9.63 -10.07
N PHE A 242 10.02 9.86 -8.80
CA PHE A 242 9.03 9.68 -7.75
C PHE A 242 8.37 8.30 -7.76
N ALA A 243 9.19 7.25 -7.93
CA ALA A 243 8.68 5.87 -7.94
C ALA A 243 7.99 5.54 -6.61
N THR A 244 6.82 4.93 -6.70
CA THR A 244 6.01 4.54 -5.55
C THR A 244 6.05 3.04 -5.28
N VAL A 245 6.41 2.23 -6.27
CA VAL A 245 6.51 0.77 -6.14
C VAL A 245 7.68 0.23 -6.94
N ALA A 246 8.29 -0.86 -6.42
CA ALA A 246 9.36 -1.59 -7.06
C ALA A 246 9.10 -3.09 -7.00
N THR A 247 8.86 -3.73 -8.14
CA THR A 247 8.53 -5.15 -8.24
C THR A 247 9.60 -5.90 -9.02
N PRO A 248 10.42 -6.75 -8.38
CA PRO A 248 11.39 -7.57 -9.08
C PRO A 248 10.69 -8.74 -9.80
N VAL A 249 10.96 -8.87 -11.09
CA VAL A 249 10.45 -9.95 -11.94
C VAL A 249 11.51 -10.33 -12.97
N ALA A 250 11.88 -11.61 -13.00
CA ALA A 250 12.77 -12.18 -14.02
C ALA A 250 14.09 -11.40 -14.22
N GLY A 251 14.75 -11.02 -13.11
CA GLY A 251 16.04 -10.32 -13.13
C GLY A 251 15.96 -8.82 -13.40
N ARG A 252 14.78 -8.26 -13.50
CA ARG A 252 14.53 -6.82 -13.63
C ARG A 252 13.68 -6.32 -12.47
N VAL A 253 13.89 -5.07 -12.07
CA VAL A 253 13.01 -4.36 -11.15
C VAL A 253 12.12 -3.43 -11.96
N TRP A 254 10.81 -3.64 -11.88
CA TRP A 254 9.80 -2.80 -12.51
C TRP A 254 9.33 -1.74 -11.53
N LEU A 255 9.14 -0.53 -12.03
CA LEU A 255 8.84 0.65 -11.24
C LEU A 255 7.52 1.27 -11.70
N GLY A 256 6.64 1.56 -10.75
CA GLY A 256 5.48 2.41 -10.91
C GLY A 256 5.69 3.78 -10.27
N THR A 257 4.89 4.76 -10.65
CA THR A 257 4.90 6.11 -10.10
C THR A 257 3.48 6.66 -9.98
N ALA A 258 3.21 7.47 -8.95
CA ALA A 258 1.91 8.12 -8.77
C ALA A 258 1.70 9.31 -9.72
N HIS A 259 2.80 9.91 -10.21
CA HIS A 259 2.76 11.07 -11.10
C HIS A 259 3.57 10.78 -12.37
N GLY A 260 2.95 10.11 -13.34
CA GLY A 260 3.59 9.77 -14.59
C GLY A 260 2.68 8.97 -15.51
N ASP A 261 3.08 8.89 -16.77
CA ASP A 261 2.34 8.24 -17.86
C ASP A 261 2.98 6.91 -18.32
N ARG A 262 3.96 6.41 -17.53
CA ARG A 262 4.78 5.26 -17.92
C ARG A 262 5.25 4.45 -16.73
N VAL A 263 5.65 3.21 -17.00
CA VAL A 263 6.44 2.37 -16.10
C VAL A 263 7.90 2.41 -16.54
N ALA A 264 8.82 2.22 -15.60
CA ALA A 264 10.25 2.06 -15.88
C ALA A 264 10.74 0.69 -15.40
N SER A 265 11.94 0.31 -15.78
CA SER A 265 12.60 -0.86 -15.21
C SER A 265 14.11 -0.74 -15.35
N PHE A 266 14.83 -1.40 -14.44
CA PHE A 266 16.27 -1.57 -14.52
C PHE A 266 16.67 -3.02 -14.27
N ASP A 267 17.87 -3.40 -14.71
CA ASP A 267 18.41 -4.74 -14.47
C ASP A 267 18.88 -4.86 -13.02
N ILE A 268 18.44 -5.89 -12.32
CA ILE A 268 18.79 -6.13 -10.91
C ILE A 268 20.31 -6.37 -10.70
N ALA A 269 21.01 -6.82 -11.75
CA ALA A 269 22.45 -6.98 -11.74
C ALA A 269 23.21 -5.66 -11.99
N SER A 270 22.53 -4.58 -12.34
CA SER A 270 23.13 -3.25 -12.44
C SER A 270 23.74 -2.88 -11.10
N LYS A 271 24.93 -2.31 -11.13
CA LYS A 271 25.56 -1.85 -9.87
C LYS A 271 24.65 -0.81 -9.20
N PRO A 272 24.41 -0.96 -7.88
CA PRO A 272 23.71 0.05 -7.09
C PRO A 272 24.37 1.42 -7.15
#